data_b71451229fc6a880882050e2f1a8779c
#
_entry.id   b71451229fc6a880882050e2f1a8779c
#
_cell.length_a   1.000
_cell.length_b   1.000
_cell.length_c   1.000
_cell.angle_alpha   90.00
_cell.angle_beta   90.00
_cell.angle_gamma   90.00
#
_symmetry.space_group_name_H-M   'P 1'
#
loop_
_entity.id
_entity.type
_entity.pdbx_description
1 polymer ?
#
loop_
_entity_poly.entity_id
_entity_poly.type
_entity_poly.pdbx_seq_one_letter_code
_entity_poly.pdbx_strand_id
1 'polypeptide(L)'
;MASTKPGVQERILLHLLDYSDYKNSVEVPFSLSQMGIANAVAIARSNVPRAIAGLKDQGLLIERQAHVKGVSRKRKAYFLTESGKTLAEDTWNELRSFSLRCILEEGKIESTTLGEINTILPFSMRSVDIIRYMDDNCIIDSRTLSADLIERDLSKHVEKQLVTSLGDLPRLRHFYGREN
;
A
#
# COMPACT_ATOMS: atom_id res chain seq x y z
N MET A 1 -11.28 -3.72 -26.46
CA MET A 1 -11.98 -3.12 -25.31
C MET A 1 -11.03 -2.12 -24.67
N ALA A 2 -11.50 -0.92 -24.35
CA ALA A 2 -10.66 0.05 -23.64
C ALA A 2 -10.38 -0.53 -22.24
N SER A 3 -9.10 -0.74 -21.97
CA SER A 3 -8.62 -1.26 -20.68
C SER A 3 -8.83 -0.16 -19.64
N THR A 4 -9.74 -0.35 -18.71
CA THR A 4 -10.02 0.61 -17.64
C THR A 4 -9.14 0.32 -16.43
N LYS A 5 -8.60 1.38 -15.83
CA LYS A 5 -7.82 1.29 -14.59
C LYS A 5 -8.62 0.57 -13.50
N PRO A 6 -8.01 -0.37 -12.75
CA PRO A 6 -8.68 -1.13 -11.71
C PRO A 6 -9.39 -0.26 -10.68
N GLY A 7 -10.60 -0.66 -10.30
CA GLY A 7 -11.43 0.03 -9.32
C GLY A 7 -10.85 0.00 -7.91
N VAL A 8 -11.45 0.76 -7.00
CA VAL A 8 -10.97 0.88 -5.60
C VAL A 8 -11.00 -0.48 -4.89
N GLN A 9 -12.08 -1.25 -5.05
CA GLN A 9 -12.21 -2.55 -4.39
C GLN A 9 -11.19 -3.56 -4.89
N GLU A 10 -10.95 -3.62 -6.20
CA GLU A 10 -9.92 -4.46 -6.82
C GLU A 10 -8.53 -4.10 -6.30
N ARG A 11 -8.21 -2.81 -6.21
CA ARG A 11 -6.93 -2.34 -5.65
C ARG A 11 -6.77 -2.70 -4.16
N ILE A 12 -7.85 -2.66 -3.38
CA ILE A 12 -7.82 -3.10 -1.98
C ILE A 12 -7.57 -4.60 -1.89
N LEU A 13 -8.23 -5.41 -2.71
CA LEU A 13 -8.01 -6.86 -2.75
C LEU A 13 -6.56 -7.20 -3.10
N LEU A 14 -6.02 -6.60 -4.16
CA LEU A 14 -4.62 -6.78 -4.57
C LEU A 14 -3.64 -6.33 -3.47
N HIS A 15 -3.90 -5.20 -2.81
CA HIS A 15 -3.08 -4.74 -1.71
C HIS A 15 -3.06 -5.73 -0.54
N LEU A 16 -4.22 -6.25 -0.15
CA LEU A 16 -4.33 -7.17 0.97
C LEU A 16 -3.81 -8.57 0.64
N LEU A 17 -3.77 -8.95 -0.64
CA LEU A 17 -3.20 -10.21 -1.09
C LEU A 17 -1.70 -10.31 -0.72
N ASP A 18 -0.96 -9.22 -0.86
CA ASP A 18 0.47 -9.14 -0.49
C ASP A 18 0.71 -9.38 1.02
N TYR A 19 -0.33 -9.32 1.83
CA TYR A 19 -0.26 -9.47 3.30
C TYR A 19 -1.07 -10.67 3.83
N SER A 20 -1.43 -11.62 2.97
CA SER A 20 -2.25 -12.78 3.35
C SER A 20 -1.64 -13.62 4.49
N ASP A 21 -0.32 -13.69 4.59
CA ASP A 21 0.40 -14.43 5.63
C ASP A 21 0.22 -13.86 7.05
N TYR A 22 -0.21 -12.60 7.16
CA TYR A 22 -0.42 -11.93 8.45
C TYR A 22 -1.78 -12.23 9.10
N LYS A 23 -2.64 -13.03 8.47
CA LYS A 23 -4.01 -13.31 8.95
C LYS A 23 -4.04 -13.79 10.42
N ASN A 24 -3.07 -14.60 10.82
CA ASN A 24 -2.97 -15.16 12.17
C ASN A 24 -1.90 -14.49 13.05
N SER A 25 -1.25 -13.44 12.57
CA SER A 25 -0.18 -12.76 13.31
C SER A 25 -0.73 -11.88 14.42
N VAL A 26 -0.06 -11.86 15.57
CA VAL A 26 -0.41 -10.99 16.71
C VAL A 26 -0.08 -9.53 16.41
N GLU A 27 1.06 -9.29 15.78
CA GLU A 27 1.50 -8.00 15.29
C GLU A 27 1.42 -7.96 13.77
N VAL A 28 0.89 -6.88 13.23
CA VAL A 28 0.65 -6.72 11.79
C VAL A 28 1.27 -5.43 11.26
N PRO A 29 1.64 -5.40 9.95
CA PRO A 29 2.11 -4.19 9.32
C PRO A 29 1.07 -3.07 9.34
N PHE A 30 1.53 -1.81 9.35
CA PHE A 30 0.67 -0.63 9.24
C PHE A 30 -0.20 -0.66 7.97
N SER A 31 0.30 -1.27 6.91
CA SER A 31 -0.38 -1.46 5.62
C SER A 31 -1.76 -2.14 5.73
N LEU A 32 -1.99 -2.95 6.76
CA LEU A 32 -3.28 -3.62 7.01
C LEU A 32 -4.28 -2.74 7.76
N SER A 33 -3.87 -1.57 8.24
CA SER A 33 -4.75 -0.58 8.87
C SER A 33 -5.54 0.22 7.84
N GLN A 34 -6.62 0.86 8.28
CA GLN A 34 -7.42 1.74 7.42
C GLN A 34 -6.58 2.84 6.74
N MET A 35 -5.63 3.44 7.46
CA MET A 35 -4.74 4.46 6.92
C MET A 35 -3.73 3.85 5.93
N GLY A 36 -3.19 2.68 6.26
CA GLY A 36 -2.26 1.98 5.36
C GLY A 36 -2.91 1.60 4.04
N ILE A 37 -4.16 1.11 4.08
CA ILE A 37 -4.97 0.84 2.88
C ILE A 37 -5.21 2.12 2.08
N ALA A 38 -5.65 3.21 2.74
CA ALA A 38 -5.87 4.50 2.06
C ALA A 38 -4.62 4.96 1.29
N ASN A 39 -3.47 4.88 1.95
CA ASN A 39 -2.19 5.26 1.36
C ASN A 39 -1.79 4.36 0.18
N ALA A 40 -1.98 3.05 0.32
CA ALA A 40 -1.60 2.09 -0.72
C ALA A 40 -2.44 2.24 -2.00
N VAL A 41 -3.77 2.36 -1.84
CA VAL A 41 -4.69 2.43 -2.99
C VAL A 41 -4.96 3.86 -3.48
N ALA A 42 -4.29 4.86 -2.88
CA ALA A 42 -4.39 6.28 -3.23
C ALA A 42 -5.84 6.81 -3.26
N ILE A 43 -6.55 6.61 -2.14
CA ILE A 43 -7.89 7.18 -1.92
C ILE A 43 -7.92 8.00 -0.64
N ALA A 44 -8.87 8.94 -0.55
CA ALA A 44 -9.11 9.65 0.70
C ALA A 44 -9.47 8.67 1.83
N ARG A 45 -8.90 8.87 3.01
CA ARG A 45 -9.16 8.02 4.18
C ARG A 45 -10.65 7.88 4.49
N SER A 46 -11.43 8.92 4.26
CA SER A 46 -12.89 8.94 4.45
C SER A 46 -13.65 7.95 3.54
N ASN A 47 -13.06 7.55 2.41
CA ASN A 47 -13.66 6.63 1.46
C ASN A 47 -13.36 5.16 1.79
N VAL A 48 -12.33 4.89 2.59
CA VAL A 48 -11.93 3.51 2.96
C VAL A 48 -13.05 2.77 3.69
N PRO A 49 -13.76 3.35 4.69
CA PRO A 49 -14.83 2.63 5.38
C PRO A 49 -15.92 2.12 4.45
N ARG A 50 -16.32 2.92 3.46
CA ARG A 50 -17.35 2.52 2.47
C ARG A 50 -16.86 1.35 1.60
N ALA A 51 -15.64 1.44 1.09
CA ALA A 51 -15.07 0.38 0.25
C ALA A 51 -14.88 -0.93 1.03
N ILE A 52 -14.40 -0.85 2.26
CA ILE A 52 -14.24 -2.00 3.18
C ILE A 52 -15.61 -2.62 3.53
N ALA A 53 -16.62 -1.79 3.84
CA ALA A 53 -17.96 -2.28 4.15
C ALA A 53 -18.50 -3.13 2.99
N GLY A 54 -18.42 -2.66 1.75
CA GLY A 54 -18.88 -3.40 0.59
C GLY A 54 -18.16 -4.74 0.40
N LEU A 55 -16.84 -4.80 0.67
CA LEU A 55 -16.10 -6.06 0.60
C LEU A 55 -16.41 -7.00 1.78
N LYS A 56 -16.69 -6.47 2.97
CA LYS A 56 -17.14 -7.26 4.12
C LYS A 56 -18.54 -7.84 3.91
N ASP A 57 -19.47 -7.05 3.36
CA ASP A 57 -20.83 -7.48 3.06
C ASP A 57 -20.83 -8.63 2.02
N GLN A 58 -19.87 -8.66 1.13
CA GLN A 58 -19.63 -9.75 0.18
C GLN A 58 -18.88 -10.95 0.81
N GLY A 59 -18.52 -10.89 2.09
CA GLY A 59 -17.78 -11.96 2.75
C GLY A 59 -16.31 -12.09 2.31
N LEU A 60 -15.74 -11.08 1.67
CA LEU A 60 -14.37 -11.10 1.12
C LEU A 60 -13.31 -10.64 2.13
N LEU A 61 -13.71 -9.86 3.13
CA LEU A 61 -12.83 -9.35 4.18
C LEU A 61 -13.34 -9.67 5.58
N ILE A 62 -12.38 -9.85 6.49
CA ILE A 62 -12.61 -9.83 7.94
C ILE A 62 -11.87 -8.66 8.56
N GLU A 63 -12.41 -8.16 9.66
CA GLU A 63 -11.82 -7.10 10.49
C GLU A 63 -11.51 -7.66 11.87
N ARG A 64 -10.34 -7.38 12.41
CA ARG A 64 -10.02 -7.64 13.82
C ARG A 64 -9.17 -6.53 14.44
N GLN A 65 -9.18 -6.46 15.76
CA GLN A 65 -8.26 -5.61 16.52
C GLN A 65 -6.89 -6.29 16.58
N ALA A 66 -5.85 -5.62 16.12
CA ALA A 66 -4.49 -6.13 16.11
C ALA A 66 -3.49 -5.07 16.62
N HIS A 67 -2.34 -5.54 17.09
CA HIS A 67 -1.20 -4.68 17.32
C HIS A 67 -0.59 -4.32 15.97
N VAL A 68 -0.65 -3.04 15.63
CA VAL A 68 -0.07 -2.53 14.39
C VAL A 68 1.33 -2.04 14.69
N LYS A 69 2.31 -2.51 13.93
CA LYS A 69 3.73 -2.14 14.09
C LYS A 69 3.91 -0.62 14.09
N GLY A 70 4.60 -0.11 15.11
CA GLY A 70 4.83 1.33 15.27
C GLY A 70 3.66 2.10 15.91
N VAL A 71 2.59 1.42 16.38
CA VAL A 71 1.44 2.05 17.03
C VAL A 71 1.22 1.44 18.40
N SER A 72 1.16 2.29 19.44
CA SER A 72 1.05 1.85 20.84
C SER A 72 -0.27 1.18 21.20
N ARG A 73 -1.36 1.47 20.47
CA ARG A 73 -2.70 0.93 20.73
C ARG A 73 -3.13 -0.01 19.62
N LYS A 74 -3.92 -1.04 19.98
CA LYS A 74 -4.57 -1.87 18.96
C LYS A 74 -5.40 -1.04 17.99
N ARG A 75 -5.37 -1.41 16.73
CA ARG A 75 -6.12 -0.80 15.65
C ARG A 75 -6.91 -1.86 14.90
N LYS A 76 -7.96 -1.42 14.21
CA LYS A 76 -8.63 -2.24 13.22
C LYS A 76 -7.66 -2.59 12.10
N ALA A 77 -7.51 -3.86 11.84
CA ALA A 77 -6.76 -4.41 10.72
C ALA A 77 -7.67 -5.30 9.88
N TYR A 78 -7.43 -5.33 8.59
CA TYR A 78 -8.28 -5.97 7.60
C TYR A 78 -7.52 -7.08 6.88
N PHE A 79 -8.20 -8.22 6.70
CA PHE A 79 -7.59 -9.41 6.12
C PHE A 79 -8.56 -10.04 5.13
N LEU A 80 -8.01 -10.71 4.11
CA LEU A 80 -8.80 -11.49 3.18
C LEU A 80 -9.37 -12.74 3.86
N THR A 81 -10.61 -13.07 3.53
CA THR A 81 -11.14 -14.42 3.72
C THR A 81 -10.56 -15.36 2.66
N GLU A 82 -10.84 -16.65 2.71
CA GLU A 82 -10.44 -17.57 1.64
C GLU A 82 -11.09 -17.17 0.31
N SER A 83 -12.38 -16.83 0.34
CA SER A 83 -13.08 -16.33 -0.86
C SER A 83 -12.48 -15.00 -1.35
N GLY A 84 -12.11 -14.11 -0.42
CA GLY A 84 -11.43 -12.85 -0.76
C GLY A 84 -10.07 -13.07 -1.38
N LYS A 85 -9.30 -14.06 -0.90
CA LYS A 85 -8.01 -14.44 -1.46
C LYS A 85 -8.15 -14.98 -2.88
N THR A 86 -9.07 -15.92 -3.09
CA THR A 86 -9.36 -16.47 -4.42
C THR A 86 -9.75 -15.36 -5.40
N LEU A 87 -10.67 -14.48 -5.01
CA LEU A 87 -11.05 -13.36 -5.87
C LEU A 87 -9.90 -12.40 -6.16
N ALA A 88 -9.02 -12.13 -5.19
CA ALA A 88 -7.85 -11.29 -5.39
C ALA A 88 -6.84 -11.93 -6.35
N GLU A 89 -6.64 -13.25 -6.27
CA GLU A 89 -5.79 -14.02 -7.18
C GLU A 89 -6.37 -14.03 -8.60
N ASP A 90 -7.68 -14.24 -8.75
CA ASP A 90 -8.37 -14.18 -10.04
C ASP A 90 -8.27 -12.78 -10.64
N THR A 91 -8.52 -11.74 -9.84
CA THR A 91 -8.36 -10.34 -10.24
C THR A 91 -6.94 -10.06 -10.72
N TRP A 92 -5.91 -10.55 -10.02
CA TRP A 92 -4.53 -10.43 -10.46
C TRP A 92 -4.27 -11.15 -11.78
N ASN A 93 -4.77 -12.38 -11.94
CA ASN A 93 -4.61 -13.15 -13.17
C ASN A 93 -5.22 -12.46 -14.40
N GLU A 94 -6.32 -11.76 -14.22
CA GLU A 94 -6.94 -10.94 -15.27
C GLU A 94 -6.11 -9.68 -15.56
N LEU A 95 -5.67 -8.99 -14.50
CA LEU A 95 -4.96 -7.71 -14.62
C LEU A 95 -3.51 -7.85 -15.09
N ARG A 96 -2.84 -8.98 -14.85
CA ARG A 96 -1.44 -9.18 -15.26
C ARG A 96 -1.21 -9.01 -16.77
N SER A 97 -2.22 -9.27 -17.59
CA SER A 97 -2.18 -9.08 -19.04
C SER A 97 -2.59 -7.67 -19.50
N PHE A 98 -2.95 -6.80 -18.55
CA PHE A 98 -3.33 -5.42 -18.85
C PHE A 98 -2.19 -4.66 -19.50
N SER A 99 -2.43 -4.14 -20.72
CA SER A 99 -1.43 -3.41 -21.49
C SER A 99 -1.26 -1.99 -20.98
N LEU A 100 -0.02 -1.57 -20.81
CA LEU A 100 0.35 -0.23 -20.42
C LEU A 100 1.61 0.23 -21.16
N ARG A 101 1.90 1.52 -21.13
CA ARG A 101 3.11 2.12 -21.69
C ARG A 101 3.98 2.68 -20.58
N CYS A 102 5.27 2.46 -20.68
CA CYS A 102 6.26 2.98 -19.73
C CYS A 102 7.18 3.97 -20.45
N ILE A 103 7.33 5.18 -19.90
CA ILE A 103 8.34 6.15 -20.32
C ILE A 103 9.59 5.87 -19.48
N LEU A 104 10.66 5.41 -20.12
CA LEU A 104 11.93 5.13 -19.47
C LEU A 104 12.73 6.42 -19.24
N GLU A 105 13.82 6.33 -18.45
CA GLU A 105 14.64 7.49 -18.06
C GLU A 105 15.17 8.28 -19.26
N GLU A 106 15.51 7.61 -20.35
CA GLU A 106 15.96 8.21 -21.60
C GLU A 106 14.83 8.84 -22.44
N GLY A 107 13.58 8.83 -21.97
CA GLY A 107 12.41 9.29 -22.70
C GLY A 107 11.87 8.28 -23.72
N LYS A 108 12.44 7.09 -23.82
CA LYS A 108 11.95 6.00 -24.68
C LYS A 108 10.63 5.48 -24.13
N ILE A 109 9.66 5.26 -25.01
CA ILE A 109 8.36 4.67 -24.65
C ILE A 109 8.38 3.19 -25.00
N GLU A 110 8.13 2.33 -24.02
CA GLU A 110 7.97 0.90 -24.21
C GLU A 110 6.55 0.46 -23.86
N SER A 111 5.99 -0.43 -24.67
CA SER A 111 4.72 -1.11 -24.38
C SER A 111 5.01 -2.38 -23.61
N THR A 112 4.27 -2.61 -22.53
CA THR A 112 4.44 -3.77 -21.66
C THR A 112 3.09 -4.16 -21.04
N THR A 113 3.08 -5.16 -20.18
CA THR A 113 1.91 -5.54 -19.40
C THR A 113 2.14 -5.27 -17.92
N LEU A 114 1.06 -5.21 -17.13
CA LEU A 114 1.14 -5.03 -15.67
C LEU A 114 1.96 -6.16 -15.00
N GLY A 115 1.91 -7.36 -15.56
CA GLY A 115 2.69 -8.50 -15.06
C GLY A 115 4.17 -8.46 -15.41
N GLU A 116 4.54 -7.75 -16.48
CA GLU A 116 5.90 -7.74 -17.02
C GLU A 116 6.65 -6.42 -16.75
N ILE A 117 5.97 -5.37 -16.30
CA ILE A 117 6.58 -4.04 -16.16
C ILE A 117 7.84 -4.05 -15.26
N ASN A 118 7.89 -4.91 -14.26
CA ASN A 118 9.05 -5.04 -13.38
C ASN A 118 10.31 -5.58 -14.10
N THR A 119 10.19 -6.08 -15.33
CA THR A 119 11.35 -6.49 -16.14
C THR A 119 12.04 -5.32 -16.83
N ILE A 120 11.32 -4.21 -17.01
CA ILE A 120 11.84 -3.01 -17.69
C ILE A 120 12.10 -1.85 -16.72
N LEU A 121 11.49 -1.87 -15.53
CA LEU A 121 11.79 -0.89 -14.48
C LEU A 121 13.13 -1.21 -13.80
N PRO A 122 13.91 -0.19 -13.39
CA PRO A 122 15.17 -0.39 -12.68
C PRO A 122 15.01 -0.92 -11.23
N PHE A 123 13.78 -1.03 -10.77
CA PHE A 123 13.41 -1.51 -9.43
C PHE A 123 12.10 -2.30 -9.47
N SER A 124 11.92 -3.21 -8.51
CA SER A 124 10.68 -3.99 -8.41
C SER A 124 9.62 -3.25 -7.61
N MET A 125 8.38 -3.23 -8.12
CA MET A 125 7.22 -2.63 -7.50
C MET A 125 6.10 -3.64 -7.34
N ARG A 126 5.26 -3.44 -6.31
CA ARG A 126 4.01 -4.20 -6.17
C ARG A 126 3.00 -3.74 -7.22
N SER A 127 2.13 -4.64 -7.66
CA SER A 127 1.10 -4.33 -8.65
C SER A 127 0.22 -3.14 -8.26
N VAL A 128 -0.16 -3.03 -6.98
CA VAL A 128 -0.98 -1.91 -6.49
C VAL A 128 -0.26 -0.58 -6.57
N ASP A 129 1.05 -0.56 -6.34
CA ASP A 129 1.86 0.66 -6.46
C ASP A 129 2.00 1.08 -7.94
N ILE A 130 2.19 0.12 -8.85
CA ILE A 130 2.20 0.37 -10.30
C ILE A 130 0.86 0.98 -10.75
N ILE A 131 -0.27 0.39 -10.34
CA ILE A 131 -1.62 0.89 -10.68
C ILE A 131 -1.84 2.30 -10.12
N ARG A 132 -1.28 2.60 -8.96
CA ARG A 132 -1.36 3.93 -8.34
C ARG A 132 -0.72 5.02 -9.21
N TYR A 133 0.45 4.73 -9.77
CA TYR A 133 1.22 5.69 -10.56
C TYR A 133 0.82 5.74 -12.04
N MET A 134 0.04 4.79 -12.49
CA MET A 134 -0.50 4.77 -13.85
C MET A 134 -1.52 5.90 -14.03
N ASP A 135 -1.36 6.71 -15.06
CA ASP A 135 -2.32 7.75 -15.44
C ASP A 135 -3.60 7.17 -16.08
N ASP A 136 -4.54 8.04 -16.45
CA ASP A 136 -5.80 7.63 -17.07
C ASP A 136 -5.62 7.09 -18.50
N ASN A 137 -4.45 7.33 -19.12
CA ASN A 137 -4.08 6.81 -20.44
C ASN A 137 -3.25 5.52 -20.35
N CYS A 138 -3.17 4.92 -19.16
CA CYS A 138 -2.37 3.73 -18.88
C CYS A 138 -0.87 3.94 -19.18
N ILE A 139 -0.35 5.12 -18.87
CA ILE A 139 1.05 5.49 -19.01
C ILE A 139 1.68 5.57 -17.61
N ILE A 140 2.88 5.04 -17.49
CA ILE A 140 3.74 5.16 -16.30
C ILE A 140 5.02 5.89 -16.73
N ASP A 141 5.39 6.95 -16.01
CA ASP A 141 6.67 7.62 -16.18
C ASP A 141 7.67 7.16 -15.12
N SER A 142 8.66 6.38 -15.51
CA SER A 142 9.65 5.83 -14.58
C SER A 142 10.47 6.90 -13.85
N ARG A 143 10.64 8.07 -14.44
CA ARG A 143 11.38 9.20 -13.85
C ARG A 143 10.62 9.75 -12.62
N THR A 144 9.30 9.86 -12.72
CA THR A 144 8.44 10.27 -11.60
C THR A 144 8.46 9.23 -10.49
N LEU A 145 8.42 7.94 -10.86
CA LEU A 145 8.51 6.83 -9.91
C LEU A 145 9.81 6.83 -9.12
N SER A 146 10.94 7.02 -9.81
CA SER A 146 12.27 7.05 -9.19
C SER A 146 12.38 8.19 -8.19
N ALA A 147 11.89 9.39 -8.53
CA ALA A 147 11.88 10.55 -7.65
C ALA A 147 11.04 10.31 -6.38
N ASP A 148 9.82 9.82 -6.52
CA ASP A 148 8.91 9.54 -5.40
C ASP A 148 9.43 8.43 -4.48
N LEU A 149 10.08 7.41 -5.03
CA LEU A 149 10.66 6.32 -4.24
C LEU A 149 11.87 6.81 -3.43
N ILE A 150 12.73 7.63 -4.02
CA ILE A 150 13.87 8.26 -3.34
C ILE A 150 13.35 9.16 -2.21
N GLU A 151 12.35 9.99 -2.46
CA GLU A 151 11.77 10.86 -1.45
C GLU A 151 11.16 10.08 -0.29
N ARG A 152 10.46 8.98 -0.57
CA ARG A 152 9.89 8.10 0.46
C ARG A 152 10.94 7.38 1.29
N ASP A 153 12.01 6.93 0.69
CA ASP A 153 13.11 6.28 1.40
C ASP A 153 13.90 7.29 2.24
N LEU A 154 14.11 8.50 1.74
CA LEU A 154 14.68 9.60 2.52
C LEU A 154 13.79 9.97 3.70
N SER A 155 12.47 10.11 3.50
CA SER A 155 11.52 10.40 4.57
C SER A 155 11.52 9.32 5.66
N LYS A 156 11.54 8.04 5.29
CA LYS A 156 11.66 6.93 6.25
C LYS A 156 12.99 6.93 7.01
N HIS A 157 14.07 7.32 6.34
CA HIS A 157 15.39 7.41 6.96
C HIS A 157 15.45 8.55 7.97
N VAL A 158 14.90 9.70 7.62
CA VAL A 158 14.79 10.88 8.51
C VAL A 158 13.89 10.57 9.70
N GLU A 159 12.72 9.96 9.50
CA GLU A 159 11.86 9.53 10.61
C GLU A 159 12.57 8.54 11.54
N LYS A 160 13.29 7.57 10.98
CA LYS A 160 14.05 6.59 11.77
C LYS A 160 15.18 7.25 12.56
N GLN A 161 15.91 8.21 11.98
CA GLN A 161 16.96 8.96 12.68
C GLN A 161 16.37 9.87 13.76
N LEU A 162 15.26 10.56 13.51
CA LEU A 162 14.56 11.37 14.50
C LEU A 162 14.08 10.53 15.69
N VAL A 163 13.47 9.37 15.44
CA VAL A 163 13.03 8.45 16.49
C VAL A 163 14.21 7.95 17.32
N THR A 164 15.34 7.62 16.67
CA THR A 164 16.56 7.20 17.37
C THR A 164 17.15 8.34 18.19
N SER A 165 17.25 9.54 17.61
CA SER A 165 17.79 10.74 18.30
C SER A 165 16.91 11.17 19.47
N LEU A 166 15.57 11.08 19.35
CA LEU A 166 14.63 11.36 20.43
C LEU A 166 14.62 10.27 21.51
N GLY A 167 14.96 9.03 21.14
CA GLY A 167 15.14 7.91 22.08
C GLY A 167 16.40 8.04 22.94
N ASP A 168 17.44 8.69 22.44
CA ASP A 168 18.72 8.93 23.13
C ASP A 168 18.73 10.22 23.96
N LEU A 169 17.69 11.07 23.86
CA LEU A 169 17.53 12.20 24.76
C LEU A 169 17.24 11.68 26.18
N PRO A 170 18.10 12.00 27.18
CA PRO A 170 17.83 11.64 28.55
C PRO A 170 16.45 12.20 28.93
N ARG A 171 15.61 11.32 29.45
CA ARG A 171 14.19 11.56 29.77
C ARG A 171 14.01 12.90 30.47
N LEU A 172 13.58 13.92 29.77
CA LEU A 172 13.09 15.20 30.31
C LEU A 172 11.81 15.03 31.17
N ARG A 173 11.49 13.81 31.60
CA ARG A 173 10.35 13.49 32.45
C ARG A 173 10.49 13.96 33.90
N HIS A 174 11.62 14.51 34.28
CA HIS A 174 11.83 14.98 35.66
C HIS A 174 11.69 16.49 35.86
N PHE A 175 11.41 17.27 34.84
CA PHE A 175 11.32 18.73 34.98
C PHE A 175 9.92 19.34 35.09
N TYR A 176 8.87 18.55 34.96
CA TYR A 176 7.48 19.05 35.15
C TYR A 176 6.71 18.26 36.22
N GLY A 177 7.30 18.10 37.35
CA GLY A 177 6.61 17.43 38.44
C GLY A 177 7.12 17.85 39.80
N ARG A 178 6.98 19.12 40.15
CA ARG A 178 6.87 19.63 41.51
C ARG A 178 6.75 21.15 41.53
N GLU A 179 5.54 21.64 41.48
CA GLU A 179 5.17 22.85 42.22
C GLU A 179 3.72 22.69 42.59
N ASN A 180 3.54 22.56 43.93
CA ASN A 180 2.37 22.71 44.81
C ASN A 180 1.07 21.96 44.49
#